data_a457d5750b9b9e51a0ef98b70d1cb690
#
_entry.id   a457d5750b9b9e51a0ef98b70d1cb690
#
_cell.length_a   1.000
_cell.length_b   1.000
_cell.length_c   1.000
_cell.angle_alpha   90.00
_cell.angle_beta   90.00
_cell.angle_gamma   90.00
#
_symmetry.space_group_name_H-M   'P 1'
#
loop_
_entity.id
_entity.type
_entity.pdbx_description
1 polymer ?
#
loop_
_entity_poly.entity_id
_entity_poly.type
_entity_poly.pdbx_seq_one_letter_code
_entity_poly.pdbx_strand_id
1 'polypeptide(L)'
;MRSLVSYIASCVQRCRYGALLVVMCFRAVVVFAQYDAAFMRYWQVEPMLNPAAVGRQEELNVCVALQTHATGYEDAGSTLYAGADMAFAIGRTRHGVGLTLVNDEIGLFSHKRFSAQYAYHHPLWGGKLAAGAQVDMLSESVDGGKAQTNDANDPVFSGGDMSGSQFDASVGLFYTHRRWYAGLAMQHLTAPTISLGDKSELKVNSAYNFMAGYNIPTKYSFITLTPSILVRYDGTDVRADLTARIKYDGEGRKLYGGVNYAPQYSIGAFFGFVFHGLDICYGYEANTNGLGISAGNHEVTLGYKVELNLGKRGRNAHKSVRWL
;
A
#
# COMPACT_ATOMS: atom_id res chain seq x y z
N MET A 1 13.08 46.61 -14.90
CA MET A 1 13.73 45.29 -15.11
C MET A 1 14.61 44.87 -13.94
N ARG A 2 15.45 45.71 -13.33
CA ARG A 2 16.31 45.34 -12.18
C ARG A 2 15.54 44.92 -10.91
N SER A 3 14.37 45.47 -10.61
CA SER A 3 13.56 45.12 -9.43
C SER A 3 12.90 43.74 -9.50
N LEU A 4 12.52 43.29 -10.68
CA LEU A 4 11.91 41.98 -10.88
C LEU A 4 12.93 40.83 -10.71
N VAL A 5 14.15 41.05 -11.20
CA VAL A 5 15.24 40.06 -11.06
C VAL A 5 15.66 39.91 -9.61
N SER A 6 15.72 40.99 -8.83
CA SER A 6 16.05 40.93 -7.41
C SER A 6 14.93 40.25 -6.59
N TYR A 7 13.67 40.42 -6.97
CA TYR A 7 12.56 39.74 -6.31
C TYR A 7 12.54 38.24 -6.56
N ILE A 8 12.80 37.83 -7.83
CA ILE A 8 12.90 36.40 -8.19
C ILE A 8 14.11 35.75 -7.49
N ALA A 9 15.25 36.40 -7.44
CA ALA A 9 16.44 35.91 -6.74
C ALA A 9 16.17 35.72 -5.23
N SER A 10 15.46 36.66 -4.59
CA SER A 10 15.08 36.57 -3.18
C SER A 10 14.07 35.44 -2.92
N CYS A 11 13.12 35.21 -3.84
CA CYS A 11 12.16 34.10 -3.73
C CYS A 11 12.85 32.73 -3.87
N VAL A 12 13.75 32.58 -4.84
CA VAL A 12 14.53 31.35 -5.05
C VAL A 12 15.44 31.07 -3.86
N GLN A 13 16.03 32.11 -3.27
CA GLN A 13 16.89 31.96 -2.09
C GLN A 13 16.11 31.56 -0.84
N ARG A 14 14.90 32.09 -0.62
CA ARG A 14 14.01 31.66 0.46
C ARG A 14 13.51 30.22 0.27
N CYS A 15 13.18 29.80 -0.97
CA CYS A 15 12.85 28.42 -1.28
C CYS A 15 14.02 27.45 -1.03
N ARG A 16 15.27 27.87 -1.34
CA ARG A 16 16.46 27.05 -1.04
C ARG A 16 16.69 26.86 0.45
N TYR A 17 16.51 27.90 1.27
CA TYR A 17 16.62 27.77 2.74
C TYR A 17 15.47 26.95 3.33
N GLY A 18 14.25 27.10 2.84
CA GLY A 18 13.12 26.24 3.21
C GLY A 18 13.35 24.78 2.86
N ALA A 19 13.84 24.48 1.67
CA ALA A 19 14.21 23.13 1.25
C ALA A 19 15.36 22.54 2.07
N LEU A 20 16.39 23.36 2.39
CA LEU A 20 17.52 22.95 3.24
C LEU A 20 17.07 22.67 4.68
N LEU A 21 16.15 23.46 5.23
CA LEU A 21 15.57 23.26 6.58
C LEU A 21 14.75 21.96 6.62
N VAL A 22 13.95 21.69 5.60
CA VAL A 22 13.21 20.43 5.46
C VAL A 22 14.19 19.24 5.36
N VAL A 23 15.26 19.35 4.58
CA VAL A 23 16.29 18.31 4.46
C VAL A 23 17.07 18.11 5.76
N MET A 24 17.34 19.18 6.53
CA MET A 24 18.03 19.06 7.84
C MET A 24 17.15 18.45 8.93
N CYS A 25 15.84 18.66 8.91
CA CYS A 25 14.91 18.03 9.86
C CYS A 25 14.82 16.50 9.67
N PHE A 26 15.20 15.96 8.53
CA PHE A 26 15.19 14.53 8.23
C PHE A 26 16.47 13.78 8.65
N ARG A 27 17.45 14.40 9.29
CA ARG A 27 18.76 13.78 9.59
C ARG A 27 18.89 13.07 10.93
N ALA A 28 17.84 12.98 11.75
CA ALA A 28 17.89 12.32 13.04
C ALA A 28 16.91 11.14 13.07
N VAL A 29 17.21 10.05 12.38
CA VAL A 29 16.39 8.84 12.46
C VAL A 29 17.26 7.68 12.90
N VAL A 30 16.95 7.19 14.08
CA VAL A 30 17.37 5.88 14.58
C VAL A 30 16.63 4.86 13.73
N VAL A 31 17.33 3.92 13.10
CA VAL A 31 16.73 2.88 12.27
C VAL A 31 16.02 1.88 13.16
N PHE A 32 14.69 1.94 13.17
CA PHE A 32 13.82 0.89 13.71
C PHE A 32 13.20 0.13 12.54
N ALA A 33 13.05 -1.18 12.66
CA ALA A 33 12.36 -1.98 11.67
C ALA A 33 10.84 -1.75 11.81
N GLN A 34 10.16 -1.38 10.72
CA GLN A 34 8.70 -1.32 10.68
C GLN A 34 8.13 -2.74 10.68
N TYR A 35 7.06 -2.96 11.46
CA TYR A 35 6.37 -4.24 11.54
C TYR A 35 5.66 -4.60 10.24
N ASP A 36 4.96 -3.64 9.63
CA ASP A 36 4.16 -3.88 8.44
C ASP A 36 4.97 -3.85 7.15
N ALA A 37 4.70 -4.81 6.27
CA ALA A 37 5.27 -4.89 4.92
C ALA A 37 5.06 -3.60 4.10
N ALA A 38 6.03 -3.30 3.25
CA ALA A 38 6.03 -2.10 2.43
C ALA A 38 6.18 -2.45 0.95
N PHE A 39 5.15 -2.18 0.16
CA PHE A 39 5.22 -2.28 -1.30
C PHE A 39 5.54 -0.91 -1.92
N MET A 40 6.47 -0.89 -2.86
CA MET A 40 6.78 0.30 -3.65
C MET A 40 5.53 0.82 -4.38
N ARG A 41 4.66 -0.10 -4.84
CA ARG A 41 3.42 0.21 -5.55
C ARG A 41 2.19 0.20 -4.63
N TYR A 42 2.26 0.92 -3.52
CA TYR A 42 1.22 1.00 -2.50
C TYR A 42 -0.19 1.33 -3.03
N TRP A 43 -0.31 2.03 -4.17
CA TRP A 43 -1.61 2.36 -4.79
C TRP A 43 -2.31 1.15 -5.44
N GLN A 44 -1.65 0.02 -5.61
CA GLN A 44 -2.25 -1.23 -6.08
C GLN A 44 -2.74 -2.12 -4.94
N VAL A 45 -2.16 -1.95 -3.78
CA VAL A 45 -2.48 -2.69 -2.55
C VAL A 45 -3.15 -1.79 -1.49
N GLU A 46 -3.85 -0.73 -1.92
CA GLU A 46 -4.50 0.23 -1.01
C GLU A 46 -5.36 -0.40 0.09
N PRO A 47 -6.14 -1.49 -0.15
CA PRO A 47 -6.87 -2.17 0.91
C PRO A 47 -6.01 -2.70 2.05
N MET A 48 -4.74 -3.06 1.78
CA MET A 48 -3.78 -3.47 2.81
C MET A 48 -3.49 -2.34 3.81
N LEU A 49 -3.53 -1.08 3.34
CA LEU A 49 -3.11 0.11 4.08
C LEU A 49 -4.28 0.91 4.68
N ASN A 50 -5.48 0.78 4.09
CA ASN A 50 -6.64 1.55 4.50
C ASN A 50 -7.93 0.79 4.17
N PRO A 51 -8.71 0.36 5.15
CA PRO A 51 -9.95 -0.36 4.92
C PRO A 51 -11.02 0.46 4.19
N ALA A 52 -10.96 1.79 4.22
CA ALA A 52 -11.87 2.63 3.46
C ALA A 52 -11.59 2.64 1.95
N ALA A 53 -10.51 1.99 1.49
CA ALA A 53 -10.19 1.87 0.07
C ALA A 53 -11.02 0.80 -0.64
N VAL A 54 -11.65 -0.16 0.07
CA VAL A 54 -12.42 -1.24 -0.55
C VAL A 54 -13.70 -0.72 -1.21
N GLY A 55 -14.04 -1.27 -2.36
CA GLY A 55 -15.27 -0.93 -3.10
C GLY A 55 -15.30 0.49 -3.66
N ARG A 56 -14.17 1.15 -3.85
CA ARG A 56 -14.12 2.49 -4.49
C ARG A 56 -14.53 2.44 -5.96
N GLN A 57 -14.29 1.34 -6.63
CA GLN A 57 -14.68 1.07 -8.02
C GLN A 57 -15.90 0.16 -8.05
N GLU A 58 -16.66 0.18 -9.16
CA GLU A 58 -17.88 -0.65 -9.33
C GLU A 58 -17.56 -2.05 -9.83
N GLU A 59 -16.30 -2.41 -9.86
CA GLU A 59 -15.75 -3.65 -10.37
C GLU A 59 -15.33 -4.53 -9.19
N LEU A 60 -15.29 -5.83 -9.41
CA LEU A 60 -14.52 -6.72 -8.55
C LEU A 60 -13.05 -6.53 -8.90
N ASN A 61 -12.26 -6.08 -7.95
CA ASN A 61 -10.82 -5.97 -8.08
C ASN A 61 -10.18 -7.16 -7.39
N VAL A 62 -9.28 -7.84 -8.07
CA VAL A 62 -8.41 -8.87 -7.50
C VAL A 62 -6.98 -8.43 -7.75
N CYS A 63 -6.15 -8.50 -6.73
CA CYS A 63 -4.74 -8.10 -6.82
C CYS A 63 -3.87 -9.09 -6.05
N VAL A 64 -2.79 -9.52 -6.69
CA VAL A 64 -1.70 -10.29 -6.07
C VAL A 64 -0.42 -9.52 -6.30
N ALA A 65 0.35 -9.31 -5.25
CA ALA A 65 1.68 -8.69 -5.32
C ALA A 65 2.69 -9.57 -4.60
N LEU A 66 3.81 -9.81 -5.24
CA LEU A 66 4.95 -10.54 -4.67
C LEU A 66 6.15 -9.60 -4.69
N GLN A 67 6.80 -9.46 -3.54
CA GLN A 67 8.06 -8.74 -3.39
C GLN A 67 9.11 -9.67 -2.82
N THR A 68 10.28 -9.72 -3.47
CA THR A 68 11.45 -10.40 -2.92
C THR A 68 12.40 -9.34 -2.38
N HIS A 69 12.89 -9.54 -1.16
CA HIS A 69 13.76 -8.57 -0.49
C HIS A 69 15.23 -8.87 -0.73
N ALA A 70 16.04 -7.82 -0.76
CA ALA A 70 17.51 -7.88 -0.73
C ALA A 70 18.10 -9.05 -1.54
N THR A 71 17.70 -9.15 -2.81
CA THR A 71 18.08 -10.26 -3.71
C THR A 71 19.60 -10.43 -3.76
N GLY A 72 20.07 -11.66 -3.48
CA GLY A 72 21.51 -11.97 -3.38
C GLY A 72 21.98 -12.26 -1.97
N TYR A 73 21.15 -12.07 -0.96
CA TYR A 73 21.38 -12.55 0.41
C TYR A 73 20.57 -13.83 0.66
N GLU A 74 21.19 -14.79 1.34
CA GLU A 74 20.48 -15.99 1.82
C GLU A 74 19.43 -15.56 2.86
N ASP A 75 18.24 -16.15 2.82
CA ASP A 75 17.11 -15.90 3.74
C ASP A 75 16.63 -14.42 3.79
N ALA A 76 16.86 -13.65 2.72
CA ALA A 76 16.45 -12.24 2.68
C ALA A 76 14.93 -12.03 2.74
N GLY A 77 14.15 -13.07 2.44
CA GLY A 77 12.71 -13.08 2.61
C GLY A 77 11.90 -12.61 1.40
N SER A 78 10.59 -12.71 1.57
CA SER A 78 9.62 -12.28 0.56
C SER A 78 8.30 -11.88 1.20
N THR A 79 7.59 -10.95 0.57
CA THR A 79 6.25 -10.55 0.95
C THR A 79 5.26 -10.90 -0.14
N LEU A 80 4.22 -11.64 0.20
CA LEU A 80 3.07 -11.93 -0.65
C LEU A 80 1.86 -11.17 -0.14
N TYR A 81 1.23 -10.40 -1.01
CA TYR A 81 -0.10 -9.82 -0.81
C TYR A 81 -1.08 -10.47 -1.78
N ALA A 82 -2.26 -10.83 -1.30
CA ALA A 82 -3.41 -11.19 -2.12
C ALA A 82 -4.64 -10.47 -1.58
N GLY A 83 -5.39 -9.79 -2.44
CA GLY A 83 -6.56 -9.05 -2.05
C GLY A 83 -7.66 -9.12 -3.10
N ALA A 84 -8.91 -9.07 -2.63
CA ALA A 84 -10.06 -8.93 -3.48
C ALA A 84 -11.06 -7.97 -2.81
N ASP A 85 -11.58 -7.01 -3.58
CA ASP A 85 -12.58 -6.08 -3.10
C ASP A 85 -13.64 -5.79 -4.16
N MET A 86 -14.83 -5.47 -3.70
CA MET A 86 -15.94 -5.13 -4.59
C MET A 86 -16.87 -4.12 -3.95
N ALA A 87 -17.54 -3.34 -4.81
CA ALA A 87 -18.64 -2.47 -4.39
C ALA A 87 -19.98 -3.14 -4.60
N PHE A 88 -20.94 -2.84 -3.71
CA PHE A 88 -22.35 -3.20 -3.89
C PHE A 88 -23.22 -2.05 -3.40
N ALA A 89 -24.49 -2.06 -3.82
CA ALA A 89 -25.46 -1.04 -3.42
C ALA A 89 -26.56 -1.64 -2.55
N ILE A 90 -26.87 -0.96 -1.44
CA ILE A 90 -28.05 -1.23 -0.61
C ILE A 90 -28.95 0.01 -0.71
N GLY A 91 -30.08 -0.12 -1.43
CA GLY A 91 -30.95 1.02 -1.70
C GLY A 91 -30.24 2.11 -2.51
N ARG A 92 -30.02 3.26 -1.90
CA ARG A 92 -29.32 4.41 -2.53
C ARG A 92 -27.88 4.59 -2.02
N THR A 93 -27.44 3.75 -1.13
CA THR A 93 -26.12 3.80 -0.52
C THR A 93 -25.17 2.82 -1.17
N ARG A 94 -23.90 3.20 -1.23
CA ARG A 94 -22.84 2.36 -1.77
C ARG A 94 -21.98 1.84 -0.64
N HIS A 95 -21.64 0.57 -0.73
CA HIS A 95 -20.83 -0.16 0.26
C HIS A 95 -19.69 -0.86 -0.45
N GLY A 96 -18.61 -1.08 0.26
CA GLY A 96 -17.47 -1.88 -0.16
C GLY A 96 -17.22 -3.02 0.80
N VAL A 97 -16.82 -4.16 0.29
CA VAL A 97 -16.30 -5.28 1.07
C VAL A 97 -14.99 -5.75 0.45
N GLY A 98 -14.10 -6.24 1.27
CA GLY A 98 -12.82 -6.76 0.83
C GLY A 98 -12.29 -7.84 1.76
N LEU A 99 -11.44 -8.69 1.20
CA LEU A 99 -10.63 -9.66 1.91
C LEU A 99 -9.19 -9.47 1.47
N THR A 100 -8.26 -9.50 2.41
CA THR A 100 -6.83 -9.44 2.10
C THR A 100 -6.06 -10.47 2.92
N LEU A 101 -5.00 -10.98 2.31
CA LEU A 101 -4.00 -11.84 2.90
C LEU A 101 -2.63 -11.21 2.68
N VAL A 102 -1.85 -11.07 3.72
CA VAL A 102 -0.43 -10.72 3.67
C VAL A 102 0.34 -11.87 4.30
N ASN A 103 1.40 -12.33 3.64
CA ASN A 103 2.39 -13.24 4.19
C ASN A 103 3.76 -12.61 3.98
N ASP A 104 4.41 -12.22 5.06
CA ASP A 104 5.70 -11.56 5.05
C ASP A 104 6.72 -12.45 5.78
N GLU A 105 7.72 -12.92 5.04
CA GLU A 105 8.77 -13.81 5.53
C GLU A 105 10.10 -13.06 5.50
N ILE A 106 10.71 -12.84 6.65
CA ILE A 106 12.00 -12.17 6.78
C ILE A 106 12.89 -12.95 7.74
N GLY A 107 13.92 -13.58 7.21
CA GLY A 107 14.83 -14.41 8.02
C GLY A 107 14.11 -15.56 8.70
N LEU A 108 14.08 -15.53 10.04
CA LEU A 108 13.42 -16.54 10.87
C LEU A 108 11.93 -16.23 11.12
N PHE A 109 11.48 -15.02 10.82
CA PHE A 109 10.14 -14.55 11.16
C PHE A 109 9.19 -14.70 9.98
N SER A 110 7.96 -15.15 10.27
CA SER A 110 6.85 -15.15 9.32
C SER A 110 5.65 -14.46 9.94
N HIS A 111 5.24 -13.34 9.31
CA HIS A 111 4.09 -12.53 9.69
C HIS A 111 2.94 -12.78 8.72
N LYS A 112 1.84 -13.33 9.19
CA LYS A 112 0.65 -13.56 8.38
C LYS A 112 -0.49 -12.72 8.90
N ARG A 113 -1.13 -11.94 8.00
CA ARG A 113 -2.32 -11.16 8.32
C ARG A 113 -3.44 -11.52 7.35
N PHE A 114 -4.55 -12.00 7.88
CA PHE A 114 -5.78 -12.16 7.16
C PHE A 114 -6.78 -11.11 7.62
N SER A 115 -7.38 -10.37 6.68
CA SER A 115 -8.24 -9.24 6.99
C SER A 115 -9.59 -9.34 6.26
N ALA A 116 -10.67 -9.03 6.98
CA ALA A 116 -11.99 -8.81 6.44
C ALA A 116 -12.37 -7.33 6.59
N GLN A 117 -12.79 -6.70 5.50
CA GLN A 117 -12.94 -5.26 5.38
C GLN A 117 -14.34 -4.87 4.94
N TYR A 118 -14.81 -3.75 5.48
CA TYR A 118 -16.05 -3.12 5.08
C TYR A 118 -15.87 -1.61 4.99
N ALA A 119 -16.46 -0.97 3.98
CA ALA A 119 -16.49 0.47 3.83
C ALA A 119 -17.88 0.98 3.43
N TYR A 120 -18.26 2.11 4.00
CA TYR A 120 -19.45 2.88 3.62
C TYR A 120 -19.02 4.09 2.80
N HIS A 121 -19.64 4.27 1.62
CA HIS A 121 -19.33 5.36 0.70
C HIS A 121 -20.45 6.38 0.66
N HIS A 122 -20.13 7.64 0.96
CA HIS A 122 -21.08 8.76 0.97
C HIS A 122 -20.64 9.86 -0.01
N PRO A 123 -21.53 10.34 -0.91
CA PRO A 123 -21.25 11.52 -1.71
C PRO A 123 -21.10 12.75 -0.81
N LEU A 124 -19.99 13.46 -0.92
CA LEU A 124 -19.70 14.64 -0.10
C LEU A 124 -18.88 15.65 -0.92
N TRP A 125 -19.29 16.92 -0.92
CA TRP A 125 -18.57 18.05 -1.54
C TRP A 125 -18.09 17.81 -2.98
N GLY A 126 -18.93 17.19 -3.81
CA GLY A 126 -18.60 16.86 -5.20
C GLY A 126 -17.63 15.69 -5.39
N GLY A 127 -17.26 15.03 -4.31
CA GLY A 127 -16.48 13.79 -4.28
C GLY A 127 -17.22 12.66 -3.57
N LYS A 128 -16.48 11.64 -3.14
CA LYS A 128 -16.97 10.49 -2.37
C LYS A 128 -16.08 10.33 -1.13
N LEU A 129 -16.69 10.40 0.04
CA LEU A 129 -16.05 10.03 1.30
C LEU A 129 -16.38 8.58 1.61
N ALA A 130 -15.38 7.78 1.93
CA ALA A 130 -15.53 6.43 2.45
C ALA A 130 -15.05 6.38 3.89
N ALA A 131 -15.79 5.68 4.74
CA ALA A 131 -15.38 5.30 6.09
C ALA A 131 -15.33 3.78 6.15
N GLY A 132 -14.21 3.23 6.56
CA GLY A 132 -13.95 1.79 6.56
C GLY A 132 -13.51 1.27 7.91
N ALA A 133 -13.83 0.01 8.14
CA ALA A 133 -13.38 -0.78 9.28
C ALA A 133 -12.90 -2.15 8.80
N GLN A 134 -12.01 -2.74 9.58
CA GLN A 134 -11.36 -4.01 9.28
C GLN A 134 -11.18 -4.80 10.56
N VAL A 135 -11.35 -6.09 10.46
CA VAL A 135 -10.96 -7.06 11.50
C VAL A 135 -9.84 -7.91 10.92
N ASP A 136 -8.79 -8.05 11.70
CA ASP A 136 -7.57 -8.77 11.34
C ASP A 136 -7.39 -10.00 12.24
N MET A 137 -6.87 -11.05 11.65
CA MET A 137 -6.25 -12.17 12.34
C MET A 137 -4.76 -12.12 12.02
N LEU A 138 -3.96 -11.79 13.03
CA LEU A 138 -2.51 -11.79 12.98
C LEU A 138 -1.99 -13.15 13.43
N SER A 139 -1.02 -13.71 12.72
CA SER A 139 -0.35 -14.96 13.08
C SER A 139 1.14 -14.78 12.86
N GLU A 140 1.87 -14.90 13.93
CA GLU A 140 3.33 -14.78 13.97
C GLU A 140 3.96 -16.12 14.19
N SER A 141 5.05 -16.40 13.49
CA SER A 141 5.84 -17.60 13.73
C SER A 141 7.34 -17.33 13.59
N VAL A 142 8.11 -18.03 14.38
CA VAL A 142 9.58 -18.03 14.37
C VAL A 142 10.05 -19.45 14.13
N ASP A 143 10.79 -19.67 13.06
CA ASP A 143 11.40 -20.96 12.72
C ASP A 143 12.66 -21.17 13.57
N GLY A 144 12.50 -21.89 14.67
CA GLY A 144 13.62 -22.20 15.59
C GLY A 144 14.66 -23.14 14.98
N GLY A 145 14.29 -23.92 13.94
CA GLY A 145 15.20 -24.82 13.26
C GLY A 145 16.26 -24.14 12.42
N LYS A 146 15.97 -22.89 11.95
CA LYS A 146 16.93 -22.04 11.22
C LYS A 146 17.80 -21.20 12.15
N ALA A 147 17.49 -21.13 13.45
CA ALA A 147 18.26 -20.34 14.41
C ALA A 147 19.65 -20.95 14.60
N GLN A 148 20.70 -20.24 14.18
CA GLN A 148 22.08 -20.62 14.51
C GLN A 148 22.39 -20.15 15.93
N THR A 149 22.18 -20.98 16.93
CA THR A 149 22.52 -20.68 18.31
C THR A 149 23.94 -21.16 18.61
N ASN A 150 24.75 -20.32 19.26
CA ASN A 150 26.07 -20.73 19.76
C ASN A 150 25.96 -21.70 20.96
N ASP A 151 24.80 -21.79 21.57
CA ASP A 151 24.50 -22.74 22.68
C ASP A 151 23.32 -23.62 22.28
N ALA A 152 23.57 -24.89 22.12
CA ALA A 152 22.57 -25.91 21.76
C ALA A 152 21.44 -26.05 22.80
N ASN A 153 21.60 -25.50 23.99
CA ASN A 153 20.64 -25.53 25.09
C ASN A 153 20.06 -24.14 25.39
N ASP A 154 20.09 -23.21 24.47
CA ASP A 154 19.45 -21.87 24.67
C ASP A 154 17.96 -22.07 24.93
N PRO A 155 17.44 -21.70 26.12
CA PRO A 155 16.05 -21.91 26.49
C PRO A 155 15.07 -21.05 25.66
N VAL A 156 15.55 -20.08 24.91
CA VAL A 156 14.76 -19.24 24.01
C VAL A 156 14.55 -19.93 22.66
N PHE A 157 15.55 -20.69 22.19
CA PHE A 157 15.53 -21.43 20.93
C PHE A 157 15.69 -22.91 21.15
N SER A 158 15.02 -23.51 22.12
CA SER A 158 15.11 -24.94 22.44
C SER A 158 14.58 -25.89 21.34
N GLY A 159 14.86 -25.56 20.07
CA GLY A 159 14.71 -26.41 18.89
C GLY A 159 13.30 -26.56 18.33
N GLY A 160 12.35 -25.76 18.73
CA GLY A 160 10.97 -25.82 18.25
C GLY A 160 10.49 -24.52 17.57
N ASP A 161 9.58 -24.67 16.60
CA ASP A 161 8.88 -23.54 16.02
C ASP A 161 7.99 -22.89 17.07
N MET A 162 8.07 -21.58 17.18
CA MET A 162 7.21 -20.79 18.06
C MET A 162 6.17 -20.08 17.22
N SER A 163 4.92 -20.12 17.63
CA SER A 163 3.85 -19.40 16.94
C SER A 163 2.81 -18.84 17.91
N GLY A 164 2.17 -17.75 17.49
CA GLY A 164 1.09 -17.13 18.22
C GLY A 164 0.13 -16.43 17.28
N SER A 165 -1.10 -16.22 17.71
CA SER A 165 -2.11 -15.54 16.91
C SER A 165 -2.95 -14.63 17.79
N GLN A 166 -3.36 -13.46 17.23
CA GLN A 166 -4.23 -12.52 17.90
C GLN A 166 -5.18 -11.84 16.90
N PHE A 167 -6.34 -11.44 17.41
CA PHE A 167 -7.26 -10.58 16.66
C PHE A 167 -6.89 -9.12 16.86
N ASP A 168 -7.14 -8.35 15.81
CA ASP A 168 -6.91 -6.93 15.79
C ASP A 168 -7.97 -6.23 14.96
N ALA A 169 -7.96 -4.90 14.94
CA ALA A 169 -8.89 -4.09 14.18
C ALA A 169 -8.17 -2.86 13.58
N SER A 170 -8.73 -2.36 12.49
CA SER A 170 -8.24 -1.15 11.83
C SER A 170 -9.41 -0.30 11.35
N VAL A 171 -9.22 1.01 11.27
CA VAL A 171 -10.22 1.95 10.74
C VAL A 171 -9.58 2.91 9.75
N GLY A 172 -10.39 3.47 8.87
CA GLY A 172 -9.88 4.44 7.91
C GLY A 172 -10.95 5.34 7.33
N LEU A 173 -10.48 6.42 6.78
CA LEU A 173 -11.23 7.37 5.96
C LEU A 173 -10.54 7.51 4.61
N PHE A 174 -11.31 7.62 3.55
CA PHE A 174 -10.78 7.82 2.22
C PHE A 174 -11.69 8.77 1.45
N TYR A 175 -11.14 9.88 0.96
CA TYR A 175 -11.85 10.84 0.14
C TYR A 175 -11.34 10.81 -1.29
N THR A 176 -12.23 10.64 -2.25
CA THR A 176 -11.91 10.65 -3.68
C THR A 176 -12.68 11.77 -4.37
N HIS A 177 -11.96 12.66 -5.00
CA HIS A 177 -12.49 13.71 -5.87
C HIS A 177 -12.11 13.42 -7.32
N ARG A 178 -12.59 14.21 -8.27
CA ARG A 178 -12.35 14.01 -9.71
C ARG A 178 -10.87 13.81 -10.08
N ARG A 179 -9.97 14.58 -9.45
CA ARG A 179 -8.54 14.60 -9.80
C ARG A 179 -7.62 14.21 -8.67
N TRP A 180 -8.09 14.17 -7.45
CA TRP A 180 -7.25 13.91 -6.29
C TRP A 180 -7.94 12.97 -5.32
N TYR A 181 -7.14 12.33 -4.52
CA TYR A 181 -7.61 11.53 -3.41
C TYR A 181 -6.73 11.75 -2.19
N ALA A 182 -7.30 11.53 -1.02
CA ALA A 182 -6.57 11.48 0.23
C ALA A 182 -7.19 10.42 1.15
N GLY A 183 -6.36 9.70 1.87
CA GLY A 183 -6.77 8.67 2.79
C GLY A 183 -5.99 8.77 4.10
N LEU A 184 -6.68 8.44 5.19
CA LEU A 184 -6.12 8.30 6.53
C LEU A 184 -6.57 6.95 7.08
N ALA A 185 -5.67 6.22 7.72
CA ALA A 185 -6.01 4.99 8.41
C ALA A 185 -5.19 4.85 9.69
N MET A 186 -5.79 4.18 10.66
CA MET A 186 -5.12 3.67 11.85
C MET A 186 -5.27 2.17 11.86
N GLN A 187 -4.15 1.47 11.78
CA GLN A 187 -4.06 0.02 11.88
C GLN A 187 -3.60 -0.37 13.27
N HIS A 188 -3.84 -1.62 13.63
CA HIS A 188 -3.46 -2.17 14.94
C HIS A 188 -4.05 -1.36 16.10
N LEU A 189 -5.38 -1.13 16.04
CA LEU A 189 -6.11 -0.35 17.07
C LEU A 189 -5.98 -0.96 18.46
N THR A 190 -5.92 -2.28 18.55
CA THR A 190 -5.82 -2.98 19.83
C THR A 190 -4.39 -3.07 20.33
N ALA A 191 -3.40 -2.71 19.48
CA ALA A 191 -1.96 -2.83 19.76
C ALA A 191 -1.64 -4.18 20.42
N PRO A 192 -1.98 -5.31 19.77
CA PRO A 192 -1.99 -6.61 20.43
C PRO A 192 -0.59 -7.06 20.83
N THR A 193 -0.52 -7.82 21.91
CA THR A 193 0.67 -8.57 22.29
C THR A 193 0.46 -10.02 21.93
N ILE A 194 1.31 -10.58 21.09
CA ILE A 194 1.25 -11.93 20.59
C ILE A 194 2.28 -12.76 21.36
N SER A 195 1.82 -13.77 22.11
CA SER A 195 2.71 -14.68 22.84
C SER A 195 3.28 -15.70 21.87
N LEU A 196 4.61 -15.78 21.79
CA LEU A 196 5.38 -16.71 20.98
C LEU A 196 5.97 -17.80 21.91
N GLY A 197 5.27 -18.93 22.03
CA GLY A 197 5.62 -19.95 23.03
C GLY A 197 5.42 -19.44 24.47
N ASP A 198 6.19 -20.04 25.41
CA ASP A 198 5.99 -19.80 26.84
C ASP A 198 6.74 -18.56 27.39
N LYS A 199 7.68 -18.00 26.65
CA LYS A 199 8.64 -17.01 27.19
C LYS A 199 8.83 -15.75 26.33
N SER A 200 8.32 -15.73 25.12
CA SER A 200 8.54 -14.62 24.20
C SER A 200 7.21 -13.94 23.85
N GLU A 201 7.21 -12.63 23.81
CA GLU A 201 6.07 -11.82 23.45
C GLU A 201 6.46 -10.79 22.37
N LEU A 202 5.64 -10.69 21.33
CA LEU A 202 5.76 -9.66 20.30
C LEU A 202 4.62 -8.64 20.46
N LYS A 203 4.98 -7.40 20.75
CA LYS A 203 4.02 -6.31 20.81
C LYS A 203 3.93 -5.63 19.43
N VAL A 204 2.73 -5.59 18.88
CA VAL A 204 2.44 -4.88 17.64
C VAL A 204 1.97 -3.46 17.99
N ASN A 205 2.66 -2.45 17.50
CA ASN A 205 2.29 -1.06 17.74
C ASN A 205 1.21 -0.60 16.75
N SER A 206 0.40 0.39 17.18
CA SER A 206 -0.52 1.05 16.28
C SER A 206 0.21 1.78 15.15
N ALA A 207 -0.25 1.62 13.92
CA ALA A 207 0.32 2.25 12.74
C ALA A 207 -0.67 3.25 12.12
N TYR A 208 -0.16 4.39 11.68
CA TYR A 208 -0.92 5.47 11.06
C TYR A 208 -0.46 5.64 9.62
N ASN A 209 -1.40 5.54 8.70
CA ASN A 209 -1.16 5.69 7.28
C ASN A 209 -1.84 6.95 6.74
N PHE A 210 -1.10 7.79 6.05
CA PHE A 210 -1.62 8.89 5.26
C PHE A 210 -1.23 8.68 3.80
N MET A 211 -2.18 8.73 2.89
CA MET A 211 -1.92 8.66 1.46
C MET A 211 -2.65 9.77 0.72
N ALA A 212 -2.02 10.31 -0.32
CA ALA A 212 -2.62 11.30 -1.20
C ALA A 212 -2.05 11.19 -2.61
N GLY A 213 -2.84 11.60 -3.59
CA GLY A 213 -2.41 11.64 -4.98
C GLY A 213 -3.23 12.61 -5.81
N TYR A 214 -2.64 13.06 -6.91
CA TYR A 214 -3.27 14.01 -7.82
C TYR A 214 -3.06 13.58 -9.28
N ASN A 215 -4.14 13.53 -10.06
CA ASN A 215 -4.11 13.23 -11.49
C ASN A 215 -4.00 14.54 -12.28
N ILE A 216 -2.85 14.81 -12.85
CA ILE A 216 -2.55 15.98 -13.68
C ILE A 216 -2.80 15.58 -15.14
N PRO A 217 -3.89 16.07 -15.78
CA PRO A 217 -4.08 15.86 -17.21
C PRO A 217 -3.02 16.65 -17.97
N THR A 218 -2.41 16.05 -18.97
CA THR A 218 -1.48 16.74 -19.86
C THR A 218 -2.23 17.38 -21.04
N LYS A 219 -1.51 18.02 -21.96
CA LYS A 219 -2.08 18.51 -23.22
C LYS A 219 -2.63 17.39 -24.09
N TYR A 220 -2.12 16.17 -23.91
CA TYR A 220 -2.55 14.96 -24.61
C TYR A 220 -3.54 14.21 -23.73
N SER A 221 -4.77 14.02 -24.19
CA SER A 221 -5.85 13.38 -23.43
C SER A 221 -5.53 11.94 -22.99
N PHE A 222 -4.61 11.29 -23.71
CA PHE A 222 -4.16 9.91 -23.45
C PHE A 222 -2.97 9.82 -22.46
N ILE A 223 -2.43 10.96 -21.97
CA ILE A 223 -1.33 10.98 -20.99
C ILE A 223 -1.78 11.67 -19.71
N THR A 224 -1.61 11.00 -18.60
CA THR A 224 -1.85 11.53 -17.25
C THR A 224 -0.61 11.36 -16.38
N LEU A 225 -0.18 12.42 -15.72
CA LEU A 225 0.85 12.36 -14.68
C LEU A 225 0.18 12.26 -13.31
N THR A 226 0.61 11.32 -12.48
CA THR A 226 0.03 11.10 -11.15
C THR A 226 1.14 11.10 -10.09
N PRO A 227 1.51 12.26 -9.52
CA PRO A 227 2.27 12.30 -8.28
C PRO A 227 1.41 11.78 -7.13
N SER A 228 2.01 11.03 -6.23
CA SER A 228 1.37 10.51 -5.02
C SER A 228 2.37 10.33 -3.89
N ILE A 229 1.85 10.28 -2.68
CA ILE A 229 2.62 10.10 -1.44
C ILE A 229 1.90 9.11 -0.53
N LEU A 230 2.67 8.27 0.13
CA LEU A 230 2.27 7.49 1.30
C LEU A 230 3.20 7.83 2.45
N VAL A 231 2.65 8.18 3.60
CA VAL A 231 3.40 8.35 4.85
C VAL A 231 2.87 7.34 5.85
N ARG A 232 3.76 6.58 6.46
CA ARG A 232 3.46 5.61 7.51
C ARG A 232 4.23 5.94 8.79
N TYR A 233 3.56 5.83 9.93
CA TYR A 233 4.13 6.03 11.24
C TYR A 233 3.63 4.92 12.17
N ASP A 234 4.52 4.18 12.80
CA ASP A 234 4.22 3.04 13.68
C ASP A 234 4.47 3.32 15.17
N GLY A 235 4.58 4.59 15.52
CA GLY A 235 4.91 5.01 16.90
C GLY A 235 6.41 5.14 17.13
N THR A 236 7.26 4.60 16.27
CA THR A 236 8.73 4.60 16.40
C THR A 236 9.42 5.24 15.20
N ASP A 237 8.98 4.93 14.00
CA ASP A 237 9.61 5.41 12.77
C ASP A 237 8.58 5.99 11.78
N VAL A 238 9.06 6.86 10.90
CA VAL A 238 8.29 7.50 9.82
C VAL A 238 8.88 7.12 8.48
N ARG A 239 8.13 6.40 7.67
CA ARG A 239 8.47 6.15 6.26
C ARG A 239 7.57 6.96 5.34
N ALA A 240 8.19 7.65 4.38
CA ALA A 240 7.49 8.37 3.32
C ALA A 240 7.89 7.80 1.95
N ASP A 241 6.92 7.41 1.16
CA ASP A 241 7.07 6.90 -0.20
C ASP A 241 6.52 7.94 -1.18
N LEU A 242 7.39 8.57 -1.96
CA LEU A 242 7.07 9.58 -2.96
C LEU A 242 7.07 8.94 -4.35
N THR A 243 5.96 9.00 -5.06
CA THR A 243 5.83 8.36 -6.38
C THR A 243 5.46 9.37 -7.45
N ALA A 244 6.12 9.29 -8.59
CA ALA A 244 5.73 9.97 -9.82
C ALA A 244 5.41 8.92 -10.89
N ARG A 245 4.12 8.87 -11.34
CA ARG A 245 3.64 7.89 -12.29
C ARG A 245 3.07 8.56 -13.54
N ILE A 246 3.49 8.09 -14.70
CA ILE A 246 2.93 8.48 -16.01
C ILE A 246 2.05 7.32 -16.50
N LYS A 247 0.82 7.64 -16.92
CA LYS A 247 -0.13 6.71 -17.50
C LYS A 247 -0.40 7.10 -18.95
N TYR A 248 -0.34 6.13 -19.84
CA TYR A 248 -0.78 6.21 -21.22
C TYR A 248 -2.05 5.37 -21.40
N ASP A 249 -3.15 6.00 -21.84
CA ASP A 249 -4.43 5.34 -22.12
C ASP A 249 -4.89 5.74 -23.52
N GLY A 250 -4.51 4.96 -24.51
CA GLY A 250 -4.83 5.23 -25.92
C GLY A 250 -4.91 3.95 -26.75
N GLU A 251 -5.79 3.98 -27.77
CA GLU A 251 -5.97 2.92 -28.77
C GLU A 251 -6.17 1.51 -28.17
N GLY A 252 -6.91 1.40 -27.04
CA GLY A 252 -7.14 0.13 -26.35
C GLY A 252 -5.92 -0.42 -25.58
N ARG A 253 -4.83 0.34 -25.53
CA ARG A 253 -3.61 -0.01 -24.78
C ARG A 253 -3.48 0.91 -23.58
N LYS A 254 -3.24 0.32 -22.42
CA LYS A 254 -2.95 1.06 -21.20
C LYS A 254 -1.57 0.66 -20.71
N LEU A 255 -0.67 1.63 -20.73
CA LEU A 255 0.70 1.47 -20.24
C LEU A 255 0.92 2.47 -19.11
N TYR A 256 1.76 2.12 -18.17
CA TYR A 256 2.20 3.07 -17.16
C TYR A 256 3.60 2.73 -16.67
N GLY A 257 4.27 3.74 -16.17
CA GLY A 257 5.57 3.59 -15.55
C GLY A 257 5.86 4.76 -14.65
N GLY A 258 6.91 4.66 -13.87
CA GLY A 258 7.27 5.71 -12.97
C GLY A 258 8.43 5.38 -12.06
N VAL A 259 8.63 6.27 -11.10
CA VAL A 259 9.67 6.15 -10.09
C VAL A 259 9.06 6.34 -8.71
N ASN A 260 9.64 5.65 -7.75
CA ASN A 260 9.37 5.80 -6.32
C ASN A 260 10.65 6.21 -5.61
N TYR A 261 10.54 7.08 -4.63
CA TYR A 261 11.63 7.46 -3.76
C TYR A 261 11.16 7.43 -2.31
N ALA A 262 11.76 6.57 -1.52
CA ALA A 262 11.58 6.50 -0.08
C ALA A 262 12.87 7.00 0.59
N PRO A 263 12.91 8.25 1.11
CA PRO A 263 14.10 8.80 1.74
C PRO A 263 14.65 7.85 2.81
N GLN A 264 15.96 7.60 2.77
CA GLN A 264 16.72 6.71 3.68
C GLN A 264 16.42 5.20 3.51
N TYR A 265 15.47 4.81 2.69
CA TYR A 265 15.12 3.40 2.44
C TYR A 265 15.55 2.98 1.04
N SER A 266 15.00 3.64 0.01
CA SER A 266 15.14 3.11 -1.34
C SER A 266 14.80 4.12 -2.43
N ILE A 267 15.24 3.78 -3.64
CA ILE A 267 14.78 4.38 -4.88
C ILE A 267 14.38 3.27 -5.85
N GLY A 268 13.22 3.40 -6.49
CA GLY A 268 12.73 2.37 -7.37
C GLY A 268 12.16 2.91 -8.67
N ALA A 269 12.06 2.02 -9.65
CA ALA A 269 11.38 2.26 -10.91
C ALA A 269 10.49 1.09 -11.25
N PHE A 270 9.38 1.36 -11.92
CA PHE A 270 8.39 0.34 -12.29
C PHE A 270 7.82 0.61 -13.67
N PHE A 271 7.35 -0.46 -14.29
CA PHE A 271 6.64 -0.43 -15.56
C PHE A 271 5.51 -1.48 -15.53
N GLY A 272 4.35 -1.11 -16.06
CA GLY A 272 3.20 -1.99 -16.13
C GLY A 272 2.34 -1.70 -17.36
N PHE A 273 1.50 -2.69 -17.67
CA PHE A 273 0.53 -2.60 -18.74
C PHE A 273 -0.78 -3.30 -18.37
N VAL A 274 -1.87 -2.83 -18.95
CA VAL A 274 -3.19 -3.45 -18.78
C VAL A 274 -3.65 -4.00 -20.13
N PHE A 275 -3.99 -5.28 -20.14
CA PHE A 275 -4.46 -5.99 -21.30
C PHE A 275 -5.70 -6.81 -20.95
N HIS A 276 -6.85 -6.52 -21.59
CA HIS A 276 -8.13 -7.18 -21.32
C HIS A 276 -8.52 -7.27 -19.83
N GLY A 277 -8.30 -6.20 -19.08
CA GLY A 277 -8.59 -6.15 -17.64
C GLY A 277 -7.50 -6.73 -16.73
N LEU A 278 -6.53 -7.46 -17.29
CA LEU A 278 -5.36 -7.96 -16.57
C LEU A 278 -4.29 -6.85 -16.50
N ASP A 279 -3.94 -6.41 -15.31
CA ASP A 279 -2.87 -5.45 -15.01
C ASP A 279 -1.62 -6.23 -14.57
N ILE A 280 -0.54 -6.10 -15.33
CA ILE A 280 0.74 -6.73 -15.01
C ILE A 280 1.76 -5.63 -14.82
N CYS A 281 2.48 -5.66 -13.71
CA CYS A 281 3.51 -4.69 -13.45
C CYS A 281 4.73 -5.33 -12.79
N TYR A 282 5.88 -4.85 -13.18
CA TYR A 282 7.17 -5.17 -12.57
C TYR A 282 7.84 -3.91 -12.07
N GLY A 283 8.49 -4.00 -10.92
CA GLY A 283 9.30 -2.94 -10.35
C GLY A 283 10.58 -3.46 -9.74
N TYR A 284 11.58 -2.63 -9.76
CA TYR A 284 12.84 -2.84 -9.08
C TYR A 284 13.10 -1.66 -8.14
N GLU A 285 13.49 -1.97 -6.92
CA GLU A 285 13.75 -1.02 -5.85
C GLU A 285 15.18 -1.24 -5.33
N ALA A 286 16.05 -0.27 -5.52
CA ALA A 286 17.40 -0.30 -5.01
C ALA A 286 17.44 0.24 -3.58
N ASN A 287 18.02 -0.51 -2.66
CA ASN A 287 18.16 -0.10 -1.26
C ASN A 287 19.24 0.97 -1.13
N THR A 288 18.92 2.05 -0.41
CA THR A 288 19.85 3.17 -0.13
C THR A 288 20.31 3.20 1.33
N ASN A 289 19.88 2.24 2.14
CA ASN A 289 20.14 2.13 3.58
C ASN A 289 21.45 1.41 3.97
N GLY A 290 22.40 1.28 3.02
CA GLY A 290 23.70 0.67 3.30
C GLY A 290 23.82 -0.81 2.88
N LEU A 291 22.71 -1.48 2.49
CA LEU A 291 22.75 -2.86 1.97
C LEU A 291 23.37 -2.95 0.56
N GLY A 292 23.55 -1.81 -0.10
CA GLY A 292 24.13 -1.71 -1.45
C GLY A 292 23.09 -1.83 -2.56
N ILE A 293 23.40 -1.22 -3.71
CA ILE A 293 22.47 -1.16 -4.87
C ILE A 293 22.24 -2.54 -5.49
N SER A 294 23.18 -3.47 -5.34
CA SER A 294 23.09 -4.83 -5.88
C SER A 294 22.12 -5.73 -5.12
N ALA A 295 21.74 -5.36 -3.89
CA ALA A 295 20.80 -6.07 -3.05
C ALA A 295 19.42 -5.38 -3.08
N GLY A 296 18.85 -5.24 -4.27
CA GLY A 296 17.54 -4.59 -4.44
C GLY A 296 16.38 -5.56 -4.22
N ASN A 297 15.18 -4.98 -4.19
CA ASN A 297 13.93 -5.70 -4.09
C ASN A 297 13.29 -5.78 -5.48
N HIS A 298 12.74 -6.94 -5.81
CA HIS A 298 11.94 -7.13 -7.03
C HIS A 298 10.47 -7.23 -6.64
N GLU A 299 9.62 -6.49 -7.32
CA GLU A 299 8.17 -6.49 -7.06
C GLU A 299 7.41 -6.80 -8.34
N VAL A 300 6.58 -7.85 -8.31
CA VAL A 300 5.66 -8.23 -9.38
C VAL A 300 4.24 -8.07 -8.86
N THR A 301 3.36 -7.41 -9.63
CA THR A 301 1.94 -7.31 -9.29
C THR A 301 1.09 -7.76 -10.45
N LEU A 302 0.08 -8.55 -10.13
CA LEU A 302 -0.98 -8.99 -11.03
C LEU A 302 -2.31 -8.47 -10.50
N GLY A 303 -2.98 -7.63 -11.28
CA GLY A 303 -4.31 -7.12 -10.98
C GLY A 303 -5.32 -7.60 -12.02
N TYR A 304 -6.54 -7.89 -11.61
CA TYR A 304 -7.63 -8.20 -12.52
C TYR A 304 -8.91 -7.50 -12.09
N LYS A 305 -9.58 -6.86 -13.05
CA LYS A 305 -10.83 -6.15 -12.84
C LYS A 305 -11.96 -6.78 -13.63
N VAL A 306 -13.04 -7.10 -12.92
CA VAL A 306 -14.24 -7.70 -13.51
C VAL A 306 -15.43 -6.78 -13.26
N GLU A 307 -16.09 -6.34 -14.34
CA GLU A 307 -17.35 -5.60 -14.25
C GLU A 307 -18.45 -6.53 -13.72
N LEU A 308 -18.88 -6.33 -12.48
CA LEU A 308 -20.01 -7.04 -11.89
C LEU A 308 -21.28 -6.22 -12.08
N ASN A 309 -22.15 -6.65 -12.98
CA ASN A 309 -23.49 -6.05 -13.18
C ASN A 309 -24.46 -6.43 -12.03
N LEU A 310 -24.11 -6.17 -10.77
CA LEU A 310 -24.92 -6.51 -9.60
C LEU A 310 -26.20 -5.65 -9.45
N GLY A 311 -26.32 -4.54 -10.17
CA GLY A 311 -27.42 -3.58 -10.07
C GLY A 311 -28.50 -3.63 -11.16
N LYS A 312 -28.36 -4.46 -12.21
CA LYS A 312 -29.27 -4.43 -13.37
C LYS A 312 -30.35 -5.53 -13.41
N ARG A 313 -30.39 -6.42 -12.45
CA ARG A 313 -31.36 -7.55 -12.47
C ARG A 313 -32.82 -7.21 -12.11
N GLY A 314 -33.19 -5.96 -11.81
CA GLY A 314 -34.51 -5.64 -11.31
C GLY A 314 -35.44 -4.84 -12.23
N ARG A 315 -34.99 -4.27 -13.36
CA ARG A 315 -35.82 -3.27 -14.06
C ARG A 315 -36.04 -3.43 -15.57
N ASN A 316 -35.44 -4.39 -16.23
CA ASN A 316 -35.60 -4.57 -17.69
C ASN A 316 -35.95 -5.99 -18.15
N ALA A 317 -36.65 -6.78 -17.34
CA ALA A 317 -37.17 -8.09 -17.75
C ALA A 317 -38.36 -7.98 -18.74
N HIS A 318 -38.85 -6.79 -19.03
CA HIS A 318 -39.96 -6.56 -19.96
C HIS A 318 -39.65 -5.38 -20.91
N LYS A 319 -38.58 -5.46 -21.68
CA LYS A 319 -38.59 -4.76 -22.97
C LYS A 319 -39.32 -5.65 -23.95
N SER A 320 -40.62 -5.44 -24.06
CA SER A 320 -41.43 -5.89 -25.17
C SER A 320 -40.73 -5.50 -26.48
N VAL A 321 -40.31 -6.49 -27.23
CA VAL A 321 -39.88 -6.31 -28.62
C VAL A 321 -41.14 -5.98 -29.38
N ARG A 322 -41.41 -4.73 -29.67
CA ARG A 322 -42.38 -4.34 -30.66
C ARG A 322 -41.72 -4.53 -32.04
N TRP A 323 -42.14 -5.57 -32.69
CA TRP A 323 -41.94 -5.70 -34.15
C TRP A 323 -42.91 -4.74 -34.81
N LEU A 324 -42.38 -3.75 -35.51
CA LEU A 324 -43.04 -3.05 -36.61
C LEU A 324 -42.14 -3.14 -37.83
#